data_07371026d363a5dbc8121ca423cf84c2
#
_entry.id   07371026d363a5dbc8121ca423cf84c2
#
_cell.length_a   1.000
_cell.length_b   1.000
_cell.length_c   1.000
_cell.angle_alpha   90.00
_cell.angle_beta   90.00
_cell.angle_gamma   90.00
#
_symmetry.space_group_name_H-M   'P 1'
#
loop_
_entity.id
_entity.type
_entity.pdbx_description
1 polymer ?
#
loop_
_entity_poly.entity_id
_entity_poly.type
_entity_poly.pdbx_seq_one_letter_code
_entity_poly.pdbx_strand_id
1 'polypeptide(L)'
;MVNQLFPLRVRGATTRHRGKTLVGPIDLDLDGQGTCVVLGPNGAGKTTLLRLLHGIARLNEGAITWACDQHAAQTSQAFVFQRPVMLRRSVLENLIYPLRIRGVSRSEARDRAERWAKRAGLGSMLDRPATFLSGGEQQKLALTRALIMDPQLVFLDEPSASLDGRATREIENILADTQKTGTRLILSTHDMGQARRLADQVIFMLGGRVHETGPAAPFFENPQTLEANAFLNGDIVE
;
A
#
# COMPACT_ATOMS: atom_id res chain seq x y z
N MET A 1 -4.67 -9.87 16.78
CA MET A 1 -3.94 -8.84 17.57
C MET A 1 -4.62 -7.51 17.32
N VAL A 2 -4.83 -6.69 18.35
CA VAL A 2 -5.37 -5.34 18.17
C VAL A 2 -4.28 -4.51 17.49
N ASN A 3 -4.62 -3.85 16.37
CA ASN A 3 -3.69 -2.98 15.64
C ASN A 3 -3.47 -1.71 16.45
N GLN A 4 -2.28 -1.57 17.05
CA GLN A 4 -1.93 -0.47 17.94
C GLN A 4 -1.66 0.86 17.22
N LEU A 5 -1.55 0.85 15.89
CA LEU A 5 -1.37 2.06 15.08
C LEU A 5 -2.62 2.93 15.02
N PHE A 6 -3.80 2.33 15.07
CA PHE A 6 -5.07 2.99 14.80
C PHE A 6 -5.83 3.36 16.07
N PRO A 7 -6.67 4.40 16.02
CA PRO A 7 -7.07 5.16 14.83
C PRO A 7 -5.97 6.07 14.28
N LEU A 8 -5.93 6.22 12.96
CA LEU A 8 -5.20 7.28 12.27
C LEU A 8 -6.11 8.48 12.08
N ARG A 9 -5.70 9.65 12.56
CA ARG A 9 -6.41 10.92 12.40
C ARG A 9 -5.58 11.89 11.59
N VAL A 10 -6.17 12.44 10.54
CA VAL A 10 -5.56 13.42 9.64
C VAL A 10 -6.40 14.69 9.69
N ARG A 11 -5.79 15.86 9.91
CA ARG A 11 -6.48 17.15 10.02
C ARG A 11 -5.73 18.21 9.23
N GLY A 12 -6.37 18.72 8.17
CA GLY A 12 -5.83 19.75 7.31
C GLY A 12 -4.49 19.40 6.65
N ALA A 13 -4.15 18.10 6.55
CA ALA A 13 -2.83 17.69 6.11
C ALA A 13 -2.58 18.10 4.66
N THR A 14 -1.48 18.83 4.45
CA THR A 14 -1.11 19.39 3.14
C THR A 14 0.35 19.08 2.84
N THR A 15 0.63 18.64 1.61
CA THR A 15 1.99 18.51 1.10
C THR A 15 2.19 19.36 -0.15
N ARG A 16 3.36 20.01 -0.23
CA ARG A 16 3.73 20.92 -1.32
C ARG A 16 5.07 20.53 -1.93
N HIS A 17 5.21 20.81 -3.21
CA HIS A 17 6.48 20.73 -3.90
C HIS A 17 6.72 22.01 -4.70
N ARG A 18 7.88 22.66 -4.49
CA ARG A 18 8.24 23.94 -5.15
C ARG A 18 7.13 24.99 -5.08
N GLY A 19 6.50 25.15 -3.90
CA GLY A 19 5.42 26.11 -3.68
C GLY A 19 4.03 25.68 -4.16
N LYS A 20 3.92 24.65 -5.00
CA LYS A 20 2.64 24.11 -5.48
C LYS A 20 2.10 23.05 -4.52
N THR A 21 0.84 23.19 -4.12
CA THR A 21 0.13 22.14 -3.37
C THR A 21 -0.07 20.92 -4.28
N LEU A 22 0.40 19.76 -3.84
CA LEU A 22 0.20 18.50 -4.52
C LEU A 22 -1.04 17.78 -4.00
N VAL A 23 -1.21 17.74 -2.67
CA VAL A 23 -2.35 17.15 -1.98
C VAL A 23 -2.66 17.98 -0.74
N GLY A 24 -3.94 18.18 -0.48
CA GLY A 24 -4.45 18.84 0.72
C GLY A 24 -5.30 20.10 0.45
N PRO A 25 -5.96 20.62 1.48
CA PRO A 25 -6.03 20.03 2.82
C PRO A 25 -6.80 18.71 2.84
N ILE A 26 -6.33 17.75 3.64
CA ILE A 26 -6.95 16.43 3.84
C ILE A 26 -7.44 16.32 5.28
N ASP A 27 -8.70 15.96 5.44
CA ASP A 27 -9.30 15.52 6.69
C ASP A 27 -9.75 14.06 6.51
N LEU A 28 -9.28 13.16 7.37
CA LEU A 28 -9.53 11.73 7.24
C LEU A 28 -9.40 11.03 8.59
N ASP A 29 -10.32 10.11 8.87
CA ASP A 29 -10.23 9.19 10.00
C ASP A 29 -10.24 7.75 9.47
N LEU A 30 -9.23 6.97 9.84
CA LEU A 30 -9.14 5.56 9.47
C LEU A 30 -9.00 4.71 10.73
N ASP A 31 -9.73 3.60 10.73
CA ASP A 31 -9.58 2.53 11.70
C ASP A 31 -8.54 1.49 11.26
N GLY A 32 -8.24 0.53 12.14
CA GLY A 32 -7.21 -0.48 11.93
C GLY A 32 -7.65 -1.76 11.21
N GLN A 33 -8.80 -1.77 10.54
CA GLN A 33 -9.35 -3.00 10.00
C GLN A 33 -9.50 -2.97 8.46
N GLY A 34 -9.36 -4.14 7.85
CA GLY A 34 -9.66 -4.38 6.43
C GLY A 34 -8.69 -3.71 5.45
N THR A 35 -9.18 -3.49 4.24
CA THR A 35 -8.45 -2.86 3.15
C THR A 35 -9.12 -1.55 2.75
N CYS A 36 -8.35 -0.45 2.79
CA CYS A 36 -8.77 0.83 2.26
C CYS A 36 -8.21 1.02 0.84
N VAL A 37 -9.06 1.25 -0.14
CA VAL A 37 -8.66 1.49 -1.52
C VAL A 37 -8.79 2.96 -1.85
N VAL A 38 -7.70 3.54 -2.36
CA VAL A 38 -7.65 4.93 -2.83
C VAL A 38 -7.89 4.94 -4.33
N LEU A 39 -9.00 5.52 -4.75
CA LEU A 39 -9.44 5.66 -6.14
C LEU A 39 -9.35 7.11 -6.62
N GLY A 40 -9.41 7.29 -7.92
CA GLY A 40 -9.44 8.59 -8.59
C GLY A 40 -8.67 8.60 -9.91
N PRO A 41 -8.87 9.62 -10.72
CA PRO A 41 -8.20 9.75 -12.02
C PRO A 41 -6.67 9.86 -11.88
N ASN A 42 -5.98 9.75 -13.02
CA ASN A 42 -4.53 9.98 -13.05
C ASN A 42 -4.24 11.44 -12.67
N GLY A 43 -3.24 11.64 -11.81
CA GLY A 43 -2.94 12.98 -11.29
C GLY A 43 -3.77 13.42 -10.08
N ALA A 44 -4.79 12.67 -9.65
CA ALA A 44 -5.61 13.01 -8.47
C ALA A 44 -4.85 13.07 -7.14
N GLY A 45 -3.58 12.61 -7.10
CA GLY A 45 -2.75 12.68 -5.90
C GLY A 45 -2.69 11.40 -5.07
N LYS A 46 -3.20 10.26 -5.56
CA LYS A 46 -3.25 8.96 -4.84
C LYS A 46 -1.89 8.56 -4.25
N THR A 47 -0.86 8.45 -5.09
CA THR A 47 0.52 8.15 -4.67
C THR A 47 1.03 9.15 -3.63
N THR A 48 0.71 10.43 -3.81
CA THR A 48 1.14 11.50 -2.90
C THR A 48 0.45 11.38 -1.55
N LEU A 49 -0.85 11.05 -1.52
CA LEU A 49 -1.57 10.77 -0.28
C LEU A 49 -0.95 9.57 0.47
N LEU A 50 -0.71 8.45 -0.21
CA LEU A 50 -0.08 7.28 0.42
C LEU A 50 1.28 7.65 1.03
N ARG A 51 2.11 8.37 0.28
CA ARG A 51 3.44 8.82 0.75
C ARG A 51 3.35 9.82 1.89
N LEU A 52 2.33 10.69 1.91
CA LEU A 52 2.10 11.64 2.99
C LEU A 52 1.69 10.91 4.28
N LEU A 53 0.74 9.98 4.20
CA LEU A 53 0.30 9.19 5.35
C LEU A 53 1.42 8.31 5.93
N HIS A 54 2.26 7.72 5.08
CA HIS A 54 3.43 6.94 5.51
C HIS A 54 4.55 7.80 6.10
N GLY A 55 4.62 9.10 5.77
CA GLY A 55 5.70 10.01 6.18
C GLY A 55 6.90 10.07 5.20
N ILE A 56 6.79 9.49 4.00
CA ILE A 56 7.78 9.65 2.91
C ILE A 56 7.69 11.07 2.32
N ALA A 57 6.47 11.57 2.11
CA ALA A 57 6.27 12.95 1.70
C ALA A 57 6.22 13.87 2.93
N ARG A 58 6.79 15.06 2.78
CA ARG A 58 6.83 16.05 3.86
C ARG A 58 5.42 16.59 4.12
N LEU A 59 5.00 16.58 5.38
CA LEU A 59 3.84 17.33 5.87
C LEU A 59 4.23 18.81 5.97
N ASN A 60 3.56 19.68 5.22
CA ASN A 60 3.81 21.12 5.24
C ASN A 60 2.86 21.85 6.17
N GLU A 61 1.60 21.45 6.23
CA GLU A 61 0.53 22.01 7.07
C GLU A 61 -0.37 20.92 7.61
N GLY A 62 -1.06 21.18 8.71
CA GLY A 62 -1.98 20.24 9.35
C GLY A 62 -1.28 19.24 10.26
N ALA A 63 -1.96 18.14 10.56
CA ALA A 63 -1.47 17.10 11.46
C ALA A 63 -1.86 15.70 10.99
N ILE A 64 -0.98 14.73 11.24
CA ILE A 64 -1.21 13.30 11.07
C ILE A 64 -0.87 12.64 12.40
N THR A 65 -1.87 12.04 13.05
CA THR A 65 -1.75 11.48 14.40
C THR A 65 -2.12 10.00 14.40
N TRP A 66 -1.21 9.18 14.89
CA TRP A 66 -1.40 7.75 15.13
C TRP A 66 -1.81 7.51 16.59
N ALA A 67 -2.38 6.35 16.89
CA ALA A 67 -2.72 5.97 18.28
C ALA A 67 -1.48 5.68 19.15
N CYS A 68 -0.31 5.50 18.54
CA CYS A 68 0.98 5.30 19.19
C CYS A 68 1.94 6.45 18.87
N ASP A 69 3.13 6.43 19.48
CA ASP A 69 4.17 7.40 19.16
C ASP A 69 4.68 7.25 17.71
N GLN A 70 5.27 8.33 17.20
CA GLN A 70 5.69 8.40 15.79
C GLN A 70 6.74 7.34 15.42
N HIS A 71 7.64 6.99 16.33
CA HIS A 71 8.66 5.98 16.05
C HIS A 71 8.05 4.58 15.93
N ALA A 72 7.16 4.22 16.87
CA ALA A 72 6.39 2.98 16.80
C ALA A 72 5.56 2.90 15.51
N ALA A 73 4.92 4.02 15.12
CA ALA A 73 4.17 4.09 13.88
C ALA A 73 5.09 3.79 12.68
N GLN A 74 6.21 4.48 12.55
CA GLN A 74 7.14 4.31 11.43
C GLN A 74 7.73 2.89 11.33
N THR A 75 8.01 2.26 12.47
CA THR A 75 8.59 0.91 12.50
C THR A 75 7.59 -0.20 12.24
N SER A 76 6.29 0.08 12.37
CA SER A 76 5.20 -0.87 12.20
C SER A 76 4.53 -0.78 10.82
N GLN A 77 5.06 0.07 9.94
CA GLN A 77 4.53 0.29 8.59
C GLN A 77 5.51 -0.21 7.52
N ALA A 78 4.95 -0.53 6.35
CA ALA A 78 5.73 -0.82 5.14
C ALA A 78 5.12 -0.11 3.92
N PHE A 79 5.95 0.17 2.93
CA PHE A 79 5.55 0.78 1.67
C PHE A 79 6.03 -0.05 0.47
N VAL A 80 5.10 -0.38 -0.42
CA VAL A 80 5.39 -1.05 -1.70
C VAL A 80 5.13 -0.05 -2.82
N PHE A 81 6.19 0.28 -3.56
CA PHE A 81 6.12 1.24 -4.66
C PHE A 81 5.58 0.59 -5.94
N GLN A 82 4.96 1.37 -6.79
CA GLN A 82 4.48 0.95 -8.12
C GLN A 82 5.59 0.32 -8.96
N ARG A 83 6.80 0.92 -8.92
CA ARG A 83 8.00 0.35 -9.54
C ARG A 83 8.92 -0.15 -8.43
N PRO A 84 9.01 -1.46 -8.23
CA PRO A 84 9.81 -2.00 -7.15
C PRO A 84 11.31 -1.83 -7.40
N VAL A 85 12.02 -1.41 -6.35
CA VAL A 85 13.48 -1.33 -6.39
C VAL A 85 14.07 -2.64 -5.88
N MET A 86 14.85 -3.30 -6.75
CA MET A 86 15.57 -4.53 -6.40
C MET A 86 16.99 -4.19 -5.94
N LEU A 87 17.41 -4.77 -4.83
CA LEU A 87 18.83 -4.80 -4.48
C LEU A 87 19.58 -5.68 -5.51
N ARG A 88 20.78 -5.27 -5.90
CA ARG A 88 21.66 -6.07 -6.79
C ARG A 88 22.24 -7.29 -6.05
N ARG A 89 21.32 -8.15 -5.60
CA ARG A 89 21.56 -9.36 -4.80
C ARG A 89 20.58 -10.44 -5.21
N SER A 90 20.75 -11.65 -4.69
CA SER A 90 19.79 -12.74 -4.91
C SER A 90 18.41 -12.45 -4.31
N VAL A 91 17.39 -13.22 -4.70
CA VAL A 91 16.04 -13.18 -4.10
C VAL A 91 16.15 -13.37 -2.60
N LEU A 92 16.88 -14.40 -2.14
CA LEU A 92 17.06 -14.69 -0.73
C LEU A 92 17.68 -13.51 0.03
N GLU A 93 18.73 -12.91 -0.52
CA GLU A 93 19.39 -11.77 0.13
C GLU A 93 18.52 -10.50 0.16
N ASN A 94 17.65 -10.30 -0.84
CA ASN A 94 16.63 -9.23 -0.80
C ASN A 94 15.65 -9.42 0.36
N LEU A 95 15.23 -10.66 0.65
CA LEU A 95 14.33 -10.97 1.76
C LEU A 95 15.00 -10.93 3.12
N ILE A 96 16.24 -11.39 3.22
CA ILE A 96 17.02 -11.35 4.46
C ILE A 96 17.38 -9.94 4.88
N TYR A 97 17.60 -9.03 3.93
CA TYR A 97 18.13 -7.69 4.17
C TYR A 97 17.36 -6.89 5.24
N PRO A 98 16.02 -6.72 5.18
CA PRO A 98 15.29 -5.96 6.21
C PRO A 98 15.39 -6.61 7.60
N LEU A 99 15.38 -7.94 7.67
CA LEU A 99 15.51 -8.68 8.93
C LEU A 99 16.88 -8.43 9.59
N ARG A 100 17.93 -8.43 8.79
CA ARG A 100 19.31 -8.16 9.27
C ARG A 100 19.48 -6.75 9.80
N ILE A 101 18.89 -5.75 9.16
CA ILE A 101 18.89 -4.35 9.66
C ILE A 101 18.27 -4.26 11.05
N ARG A 102 17.25 -5.09 11.33
CA ARG A 102 16.59 -5.16 12.65
C ARG A 102 17.25 -6.12 13.63
N GLY A 103 18.46 -6.60 13.34
CA GLY A 103 19.24 -7.41 14.27
C GLY A 103 18.82 -8.88 14.35
N VAL A 104 17.92 -9.36 13.47
CA VAL A 104 17.55 -10.78 13.44
C VAL A 104 18.78 -11.62 13.08
N SER A 105 18.99 -12.76 13.76
CA SER A 105 20.11 -13.66 13.51
C SER A 105 20.13 -14.15 12.06
N ARG A 106 21.31 -14.53 11.56
CA ARG A 106 21.47 -14.97 10.16
C ARG A 106 20.66 -16.24 9.87
N SER A 107 20.64 -17.18 10.80
CA SER A 107 19.89 -18.44 10.68
C SER A 107 18.39 -18.16 10.63
N GLU A 108 17.86 -17.44 11.61
CA GLU A 108 16.43 -17.11 11.70
C GLU A 108 15.96 -16.27 10.48
N ALA A 109 16.76 -15.28 10.05
CA ALA A 109 16.45 -14.47 8.87
C ALA A 109 16.38 -15.33 7.60
N ARG A 110 17.28 -16.33 7.46
CA ARG A 110 17.25 -17.28 6.34
C ARG A 110 16.00 -18.15 6.37
N ASP A 111 15.71 -18.77 7.49
CA ASP A 111 14.55 -19.65 7.65
C ASP A 111 13.24 -18.90 7.38
N ARG A 112 13.14 -17.67 7.86
CA ARG A 112 11.99 -16.81 7.63
C ARG A 112 11.88 -16.41 6.16
N ALA A 113 12.98 -16.05 5.52
CA ALA A 113 13.02 -15.70 4.10
C ALA A 113 12.62 -16.87 3.20
N GLU A 114 13.08 -18.08 3.48
CA GLU A 114 12.72 -19.29 2.73
C GLU A 114 11.23 -19.61 2.85
N ARG A 115 10.65 -19.52 4.06
CA ARG A 115 9.20 -19.69 4.26
C ARG A 115 8.38 -18.66 3.47
N TRP A 116 8.76 -17.39 3.53
CA TRP A 116 8.07 -16.34 2.81
C TRP A 116 8.24 -16.45 1.28
N ALA A 117 9.44 -16.81 0.81
CA ALA A 117 9.67 -17.06 -0.62
C ALA A 117 8.80 -18.21 -1.14
N LYS A 118 8.69 -19.31 -0.40
CA LYS A 118 7.80 -20.43 -0.75
C LYS A 118 6.33 -19.97 -0.84
N ARG A 119 5.87 -19.19 0.13
CA ARG A 119 4.51 -18.65 0.17
C ARG A 119 4.21 -17.70 -1.00
N ALA A 120 5.19 -16.92 -1.44
CA ALA A 120 5.08 -16.01 -2.57
C ALA A 120 5.33 -16.67 -3.95
N GLY A 121 5.58 -17.98 -4.00
CA GLY A 121 5.91 -18.69 -5.24
C GLY A 121 7.30 -18.37 -5.80
N LEU A 122 8.23 -17.91 -4.94
CA LEU A 122 9.62 -17.57 -5.30
C LEU A 122 10.63 -18.59 -4.79
N GLY A 123 10.17 -19.71 -4.21
CA GLY A 123 11.03 -20.68 -3.53
C GLY A 123 12.07 -21.35 -4.44
N SER A 124 11.78 -21.55 -5.73
CA SER A 124 12.74 -22.11 -6.71
C SER A 124 13.75 -21.10 -7.25
N MET A 125 13.63 -19.82 -6.85
CA MET A 125 14.42 -18.70 -7.40
C MET A 125 15.34 -18.04 -6.37
N LEU A 126 15.51 -18.65 -5.19
CA LEU A 126 16.21 -18.04 -4.05
C LEU A 126 17.60 -17.52 -4.39
N ASP A 127 18.37 -18.27 -5.19
CA ASP A 127 19.71 -17.91 -5.57
C ASP A 127 19.79 -17.04 -6.84
N ARG A 128 18.65 -16.83 -7.52
CA ARG A 128 18.58 -16.00 -8.73
C ARG A 128 18.81 -14.53 -8.39
N PRO A 129 19.63 -13.79 -9.17
CA PRO A 129 19.73 -12.35 -8.99
C PRO A 129 18.38 -11.67 -9.19
N ALA A 130 17.94 -10.85 -8.23
CA ALA A 130 16.61 -10.25 -8.24
C ALA A 130 16.37 -9.31 -9.44
N THR A 131 17.44 -8.75 -10.01
CA THR A 131 17.36 -7.90 -11.21
C THR A 131 16.99 -8.64 -12.50
N PHE A 132 17.09 -9.98 -12.51
CA PHE A 132 16.72 -10.83 -13.65
C PHE A 132 15.33 -11.45 -13.52
N LEU A 133 14.59 -11.09 -12.49
CA LEU A 133 13.19 -11.49 -12.33
C LEU A 133 12.29 -10.75 -13.32
N SER A 134 11.22 -11.39 -13.75
CA SER A 134 10.13 -10.72 -14.49
C SER A 134 9.47 -9.63 -13.63
N GLY A 135 8.73 -8.71 -14.25
CA GLY A 135 8.03 -7.63 -13.53
C GLY A 135 7.12 -8.15 -12.41
N GLY A 136 6.34 -9.20 -12.68
CA GLY A 136 5.47 -9.82 -11.67
C GLY A 136 6.25 -10.50 -10.54
N GLU A 137 7.37 -11.17 -10.84
CA GLU A 137 8.24 -11.75 -9.81
C GLU A 137 8.92 -10.67 -8.97
N GLN A 138 9.36 -9.56 -9.58
CA GLN A 138 9.92 -8.41 -8.85
C GLN A 138 8.87 -7.79 -7.92
N GLN A 139 7.63 -7.64 -8.38
CA GLN A 139 6.55 -7.10 -7.57
C GLN A 139 6.22 -8.04 -6.39
N LYS A 140 6.14 -9.36 -6.63
CA LYS A 140 5.99 -10.36 -5.54
C LYS A 140 7.15 -10.31 -4.55
N LEU A 141 8.39 -10.15 -5.03
CA LEU A 141 9.55 -10.01 -4.15
C LEU A 141 9.48 -8.73 -3.31
N ALA A 142 9.10 -7.60 -3.90
CA ALA A 142 8.94 -6.34 -3.17
C ALA A 142 7.85 -6.42 -2.11
N LEU A 143 6.70 -6.99 -2.45
CA LEU A 143 5.61 -7.25 -1.51
C LEU A 143 6.05 -8.17 -0.37
N THR A 144 6.67 -9.29 -0.70
CA THR A 144 7.19 -10.25 0.29
C THR A 144 8.23 -9.62 1.21
N ARG A 145 9.13 -8.77 0.66
CA ARG A 145 10.12 -8.02 1.42
C ARG A 145 9.48 -7.02 2.40
N ALA A 146 8.35 -6.43 2.04
CA ALA A 146 7.59 -5.57 2.93
C ALA A 146 6.89 -6.38 4.05
N LEU A 147 6.27 -7.50 3.69
CA LEU A 147 5.47 -8.34 4.60
C LEU A 147 6.32 -9.17 5.57
N ILE A 148 7.55 -9.52 5.21
CA ILE A 148 8.44 -10.35 6.05
C ILE A 148 8.75 -9.70 7.41
N MET A 149 8.50 -8.40 7.53
CA MET A 149 8.69 -7.65 8.77
C MET A 149 7.46 -7.68 9.70
N ASP A 150 6.38 -8.38 9.30
CA ASP A 150 5.09 -8.43 9.99
C ASP A 150 4.55 -7.02 10.32
N PRO A 151 4.42 -6.13 9.32
CA PRO A 151 3.92 -4.79 9.55
C PRO A 151 2.45 -4.81 9.98
N GLN A 152 2.05 -3.86 10.81
CA GLN A 152 0.63 -3.65 11.15
C GLN A 152 -0.14 -2.93 10.03
N LEU A 153 0.59 -2.19 9.18
CA LEU A 153 0.03 -1.45 8.04
C LEU A 153 0.95 -1.56 6.83
N VAL A 154 0.36 -1.82 5.66
CA VAL A 154 1.07 -1.77 4.38
C VAL A 154 0.41 -0.77 3.46
N PHE A 155 1.20 0.18 2.97
CA PHE A 155 0.83 1.04 1.86
C PHE A 155 1.29 0.41 0.55
N LEU A 156 0.40 0.37 -0.43
CA LEU A 156 0.66 -0.22 -1.74
C LEU A 156 0.27 0.77 -2.84
N ASP A 157 1.25 1.21 -3.58
CA ASP A 157 1.05 2.14 -4.68
C ASP A 157 0.95 1.34 -5.98
N GLU A 158 -0.28 1.14 -6.47
CA GLU A 158 -0.60 0.36 -7.68
C GLU A 158 0.13 -1.00 -7.77
N PRO A 159 -0.06 -1.92 -6.80
CA PRO A 159 0.79 -3.10 -6.64
C PRO A 159 0.72 -4.11 -7.78
N SER A 160 -0.25 -4.00 -8.67
CA SER A 160 -0.45 -4.89 -9.84
C SER A 160 -0.43 -4.17 -11.18
N ALA A 161 -0.04 -2.89 -11.20
CA ALA A 161 0.04 -2.14 -12.44
C ALA A 161 0.98 -2.82 -13.45
N SER A 162 0.54 -2.93 -14.70
CA SER A 162 1.30 -3.54 -15.80
C SER A 162 1.61 -5.03 -15.65
N LEU A 163 0.90 -5.75 -14.77
CA LEU A 163 1.01 -7.20 -14.62
C LEU A 163 -0.07 -7.93 -15.40
N ASP A 164 0.23 -9.16 -15.80
CA ASP A 164 -0.78 -10.04 -16.37
C ASP A 164 -1.81 -10.52 -15.32
N GLY A 165 -2.92 -11.07 -15.80
CA GLY A 165 -4.01 -11.48 -14.92
C GLY A 165 -3.64 -12.61 -13.95
N ARG A 166 -2.59 -13.40 -14.23
CA ARG A 166 -2.10 -14.44 -13.33
C ARG A 166 -1.30 -13.83 -12.18
N ALA A 167 -0.33 -12.98 -12.50
CA ALA A 167 0.49 -12.29 -11.51
C ALA A 167 -0.37 -11.38 -10.62
N THR A 168 -1.36 -10.69 -11.20
CA THR A 168 -2.34 -9.90 -10.44
C THR A 168 -3.07 -10.75 -9.40
N ARG A 169 -3.63 -11.91 -9.78
CA ARG A 169 -4.31 -12.81 -8.85
C ARG A 169 -3.39 -13.34 -7.75
N GLU A 170 -2.14 -13.68 -8.10
CA GLU A 170 -1.15 -14.13 -7.12
C GLU A 170 -0.86 -13.06 -6.05
N ILE A 171 -0.74 -11.78 -6.46
CA ILE A 171 -0.59 -10.64 -5.54
C ILE A 171 -1.84 -10.44 -4.70
N GLU A 172 -3.04 -10.43 -5.30
CA GLU A 172 -4.31 -10.30 -4.58
C GLU A 172 -4.49 -11.39 -3.50
N ASN A 173 -4.10 -12.64 -3.80
CA ASN A 173 -4.13 -13.72 -2.83
C ASN A 173 -3.19 -13.46 -1.64
N ILE A 174 -1.96 -12.99 -1.91
CA ILE A 174 -1.02 -12.63 -0.83
C ILE A 174 -1.59 -11.50 0.03
N LEU A 175 -2.21 -10.49 -0.58
CA LEU A 175 -2.83 -9.37 0.14
C LEU A 175 -4.02 -9.82 0.99
N ALA A 176 -4.92 -10.64 0.43
CA ALA A 176 -6.06 -11.20 1.15
C ALA A 176 -5.64 -12.06 2.35
N ASP A 177 -4.62 -12.90 2.18
CA ASP A 177 -4.07 -13.69 3.29
C ASP A 177 -3.39 -12.81 4.35
N THR A 178 -2.77 -11.73 3.94
CA THR A 178 -2.14 -10.75 4.85
C THR A 178 -3.19 -10.01 5.67
N GLN A 179 -4.29 -9.58 5.04
CA GLN A 179 -5.43 -8.96 5.72
C GLN A 179 -6.03 -9.88 6.79
N LYS A 180 -6.22 -11.18 6.48
CA LYS A 180 -6.74 -12.19 7.43
C LYS A 180 -5.86 -12.31 8.69
N THR A 181 -4.58 -12.01 8.61
CA THR A 181 -3.67 -12.02 9.77
C THR A 181 -3.71 -10.74 10.61
N GLY A 182 -4.55 -9.77 10.25
CA GLY A 182 -4.78 -8.53 10.99
C GLY A 182 -3.95 -7.34 10.50
N THR A 183 -3.21 -7.48 9.41
CA THR A 183 -2.52 -6.35 8.78
C THR A 183 -3.52 -5.46 8.04
N ARG A 184 -3.54 -4.16 8.32
CA ARG A 184 -4.29 -3.17 7.57
C ARG A 184 -3.62 -2.92 6.22
N LEU A 185 -4.40 -2.80 5.15
CA LEU A 185 -3.91 -2.44 3.83
C LEU A 185 -4.49 -1.09 3.40
N ILE A 186 -3.65 -0.23 2.84
CA ILE A 186 -4.08 1.00 2.15
C ILE A 186 -3.43 0.96 0.78
N LEU A 187 -4.24 0.79 -0.27
CA LEU A 187 -3.72 0.65 -1.63
C LEU A 187 -4.34 1.64 -2.60
N SER A 188 -3.53 2.15 -3.53
CA SER A 188 -4.04 2.83 -4.71
C SER A 188 -4.16 1.84 -5.87
N THR A 189 -5.19 2.00 -6.68
CA THR A 189 -5.34 1.28 -7.95
C THR A 189 -6.21 2.08 -8.92
N HIS A 190 -6.01 1.85 -10.22
CA HIS A 190 -6.91 2.29 -11.28
C HIS A 190 -7.73 1.11 -11.85
N ASP A 191 -7.48 -0.12 -11.40
CA ASP A 191 -8.27 -1.30 -11.78
C ASP A 191 -9.51 -1.40 -10.90
N MET A 192 -10.67 -1.10 -11.47
CA MET A 192 -11.97 -1.13 -10.79
C MET A 192 -12.36 -2.55 -10.37
N GLY A 193 -11.95 -3.57 -11.13
CA GLY A 193 -12.17 -4.97 -10.76
C GLY A 193 -11.40 -5.33 -9.50
N GLN A 194 -10.12 -4.94 -9.40
CA GLN A 194 -9.31 -5.12 -8.21
C GLN A 194 -9.88 -4.35 -7.01
N ALA A 195 -10.27 -3.09 -7.22
CA ALA A 195 -10.86 -2.26 -6.18
C ALA A 195 -12.09 -2.93 -5.57
N ARG A 196 -13.02 -3.42 -6.41
CA ARG A 196 -14.24 -4.12 -5.95
C ARG A 196 -13.95 -5.42 -5.19
N ARG A 197 -12.88 -6.15 -5.55
CA ARG A 197 -12.51 -7.41 -4.88
C ARG A 197 -11.82 -7.21 -3.52
N LEU A 198 -11.08 -6.11 -3.37
CA LEU A 198 -10.20 -5.94 -2.20
C LEU A 198 -10.72 -4.92 -1.19
N ALA A 199 -11.57 -3.96 -1.60
CA ALA A 199 -11.95 -2.84 -0.74
C ALA A 199 -12.98 -3.23 0.32
N ASP A 200 -12.70 -2.87 1.56
CA ASP A 200 -13.69 -2.73 2.65
C ASP A 200 -14.10 -1.26 2.79
N GLN A 201 -13.18 -0.34 2.49
CA GLN A 201 -13.36 1.10 2.53
C GLN A 201 -12.75 1.75 1.29
N VAL A 202 -13.36 2.83 0.81
CA VAL A 202 -12.87 3.62 -0.33
C VAL A 202 -12.57 5.04 0.11
N ILE A 203 -11.49 5.59 -0.45
CA ILE A 203 -11.17 7.02 -0.48
C ILE A 203 -11.14 7.42 -1.95
N PHE A 204 -12.08 8.25 -2.39
CA PHE A 204 -12.07 8.80 -3.74
C PHE A 204 -11.38 10.16 -3.73
N MET A 205 -10.35 10.29 -4.55
CA MET A 205 -9.55 11.51 -4.68
C MET A 205 -9.81 12.21 -6.01
N LEU A 206 -9.92 13.52 -5.94
CA LEU A 206 -10.02 14.40 -7.11
C LEU A 206 -9.25 15.70 -6.83
N GLY A 207 -8.47 16.18 -7.80
CA GLY A 207 -7.75 17.46 -7.70
C GLY A 207 -6.87 17.61 -6.46
N GLY A 208 -6.26 16.55 -5.96
CA GLY A 208 -5.41 16.55 -4.75
C GLY A 208 -6.18 16.59 -3.43
N ARG A 209 -7.47 16.33 -3.44
CA ARG A 209 -8.34 16.32 -2.25
C ARG A 209 -9.06 14.99 -2.09
N VAL A 210 -9.46 14.66 -0.87
CA VAL A 210 -10.45 13.61 -0.62
C VAL A 210 -11.81 14.19 -0.98
N HIS A 211 -12.47 13.61 -1.96
CA HIS A 211 -13.73 14.06 -2.49
C HIS A 211 -14.90 13.27 -1.88
N GLU A 212 -14.72 11.96 -1.72
CA GLU A 212 -15.67 11.08 -1.06
C GLU A 212 -14.94 9.97 -0.31
N THR A 213 -15.48 9.53 0.84
CA THR A 213 -14.95 8.37 1.57
C THR A 213 -16.10 7.62 2.23
N GLY A 214 -16.00 6.30 2.28
CA GLY A 214 -17.02 5.47 2.92
C GLY A 214 -16.76 3.97 2.76
N PRO A 215 -17.69 3.13 3.26
CA PRO A 215 -17.65 1.70 3.04
C PRO A 215 -17.71 1.37 1.54
N ALA A 216 -17.02 0.30 1.14
CA ALA A 216 -16.85 -0.03 -0.28
C ALA A 216 -18.17 -0.37 -0.97
N ALA A 217 -19.03 -1.21 -0.36
CA ALA A 217 -20.27 -1.63 -1.00
C ALA A 217 -21.18 -0.44 -1.36
N PRO A 218 -21.57 0.47 -0.42
CA PRO A 218 -22.34 1.66 -0.77
C PRO A 218 -21.66 2.54 -1.83
N PHE A 219 -20.33 2.73 -1.73
CA PHE A 219 -19.61 3.55 -2.69
C PHE A 219 -19.70 3.01 -4.11
N PHE A 220 -19.56 1.70 -4.30
CA PHE A 220 -19.61 1.09 -5.63
C PHE A 220 -21.04 0.92 -6.19
N GLU A 221 -22.05 0.89 -5.34
CA GLU A 221 -23.46 0.75 -5.74
C GLU A 221 -24.13 2.10 -6.00
N ASN A 222 -23.90 3.08 -5.13
CA ASN A 222 -24.54 4.39 -5.18
C ASN A 222 -23.64 5.46 -4.54
N PRO A 223 -22.57 5.92 -5.24
CA PRO A 223 -21.72 6.99 -4.75
C PRO A 223 -22.49 8.27 -4.51
N GLN A 224 -22.07 9.05 -3.52
CA GLN A 224 -22.79 10.24 -3.07
C GLN A 224 -22.50 11.46 -3.94
N THR A 225 -21.33 11.48 -4.62
CA THR A 225 -20.90 12.61 -5.46
C THR A 225 -21.10 12.31 -6.93
N LEU A 226 -21.43 13.33 -7.73
CA LEU A 226 -21.58 13.20 -9.17
C LEU A 226 -20.27 12.76 -9.84
N GLU A 227 -19.14 13.29 -9.34
CA GLU A 227 -17.81 12.99 -9.84
C GLU A 227 -17.41 11.52 -9.57
N ALA A 228 -17.73 11.00 -8.39
CA ALA A 228 -17.49 9.58 -8.10
C ALA A 228 -18.38 8.68 -9.00
N ASN A 229 -19.63 9.07 -9.22
CA ASN A 229 -20.51 8.35 -10.14
C ASN A 229 -19.98 8.36 -11.59
N ALA A 230 -19.61 9.52 -12.09
CA ALA A 230 -19.00 9.67 -13.42
C ALA A 230 -17.74 8.82 -13.55
N PHE A 231 -16.85 8.88 -12.55
CA PHE A 231 -15.63 8.07 -12.51
C PHE A 231 -15.91 6.56 -12.55
N LEU A 232 -16.90 6.08 -11.79
CA LEU A 232 -17.28 4.65 -11.76
C LEU A 232 -17.86 4.19 -13.09
N ASN A 233 -18.52 5.07 -13.83
CA ASN A 233 -19.08 4.81 -15.16
C ASN A 233 -18.03 4.91 -16.30
N GLY A 234 -16.80 5.34 -15.98
CA GLY A 234 -15.71 5.47 -16.93
C GLY A 234 -15.69 6.82 -17.66
N ASP A 235 -16.46 7.80 -17.17
CA ASP A 235 -16.45 9.16 -17.70
C ASP A 235 -15.17 9.90 -17.29
N ILE A 236 -14.79 10.91 -18.08
CA ILE A 236 -13.64 11.78 -17.76
C ILE A 236 -14.06 12.71 -16.62
N VAL A 237 -13.31 12.65 -15.54
CA VAL A 237 -13.47 13.53 -14.37
C VAL A 237 -12.17 14.32 -14.19
N GLU A 238 -12.28 15.67 -14.18
CA GLU A 238 -11.16 16.61 -14.02
C GLU A 238 -11.22 17.37 -12.67
#